data_03f1a2bfc465a6864886d3e33a9802bf
#
_entry.id   03f1a2bfc465a6864886d3e33a9802bf
#
_cell.length_a   1.000
_cell.length_b   1.000
_cell.length_c   1.000
_cell.angle_alpha   90.00
_cell.angle_beta   90.00
_cell.angle_gamma   90.00
#
_symmetry.space_group_name_H-M   'P 1'
#
loop_
_entity.id
_entity.type
_entity.pdbx_description
1 polymer ?
#
loop_
_entity_poly.entity_id
_entity_poly.type
_entity_poly.pdbx_seq_one_letter_code
_entity_poly.pdbx_strand_id
1 'polypeptide(L)'
;MAPGITSIDPSSLKGLLAEHQDICTLELTAVTGLEEVAAEECQEKLGVNCVIARGRVFIDIHVQQVPEVFKLRSIDNVNVILQMVTNFSFPDNREQCFQQLYKFAEKPDWRKGMSVWKNVFSFSEEPIQEVKALNNDYCKPRPDIDLKRMKLTSQIIDNIPEGILPQHLKKKWQPEEEQTNAEINSIVTDTTVESEEDSSEKQRVQASGPKFRISCNRTGTNHNFGSSEAARQFGGAVNEMFGWPVDLSCFELEILLYIDTEFVYVGVCLTREPLFKRNLTNFGRTNLRSTICYNMVRLAAPQPGEVIVDPLCGGATIPMEGSLTYSKVLHLGGDNFGQAVKRSRDNIDYLVKKGKSMPIDVAQWDAARLPLRNQCVDIIVSDLPFGKRIGSKGDNRVLYYNSLLEMARITRTGTGRAVLLTHDRNSMMRNIKRVHTLWKSATSRTINIGGLSAVIYILHRTALLFDPNLKIASKTHKKPSEPGTMWPEYLAARPPLST
;
A
#
# COMPACT_ATOMS: atom_id res chain seq x y z
N MET A 1 -9.58 2.62 -21.65
CA MET A 1 -10.67 2.77 -20.67
C MET A 1 -10.36 1.74 -19.59
N ALA A 2 -10.34 2.12 -18.32
CA ALA A 2 -10.27 1.13 -17.26
C ALA A 2 -11.54 0.27 -17.36
N PRO A 3 -11.47 -1.05 -17.16
CA PRO A 3 -12.68 -1.88 -17.10
C PRO A 3 -13.59 -1.27 -16.03
N GLY A 4 -14.87 -1.12 -16.39
CA GLY A 4 -15.86 -0.54 -15.51
C GLY A 4 -15.88 -1.32 -14.20
N ILE A 5 -16.02 -0.59 -13.11
CA ILE A 5 -16.29 -1.15 -11.78
C ILE A 5 -17.53 -2.05 -11.96
N THR A 6 -17.32 -3.36 -11.90
CA THR A 6 -18.43 -4.28 -11.82
C THR A 6 -19.12 -4.00 -10.49
N SER A 7 -20.41 -3.66 -10.53
CA SER A 7 -21.23 -3.57 -9.33
C SER A 7 -21.09 -4.90 -8.58
N ILE A 8 -20.64 -4.83 -7.32
CA ILE A 8 -20.49 -6.04 -6.51
C ILE A 8 -21.89 -6.50 -6.14
N ASP A 9 -22.25 -7.71 -6.53
CA ASP A 9 -23.44 -8.37 -6.05
C ASP A 9 -23.12 -9.17 -4.78
N PRO A 10 -23.57 -8.74 -3.58
CA PRO A 10 -23.31 -9.46 -2.35
C PRO A 10 -23.86 -10.90 -2.35
N SER A 11 -24.89 -11.18 -3.13
CA SER A 11 -25.47 -12.53 -3.24
C SER A 11 -24.51 -13.52 -3.93
N SER A 12 -23.54 -13.02 -4.69
CA SER A 12 -22.49 -13.84 -5.29
C SER A 12 -21.40 -14.25 -4.30
N LEU A 13 -21.35 -13.63 -3.11
CA LEU A 13 -20.34 -13.86 -2.07
C LEU A 13 -20.91 -14.83 -1.01
N LYS A 14 -20.60 -16.11 -1.17
CA LYS A 14 -21.15 -17.20 -0.34
C LYS A 14 -20.85 -17.04 1.15
N GLY A 15 -19.68 -16.51 1.49
CA GLY A 15 -19.29 -16.30 2.87
C GLY A 15 -20.14 -15.28 3.63
N LEU A 16 -20.94 -14.45 2.92
CA LEU A 16 -21.92 -13.54 3.52
C LEU A 16 -23.30 -14.19 3.75
N LEU A 17 -23.53 -15.39 3.23
CA LEU A 17 -24.79 -16.10 3.38
C LEU A 17 -24.79 -16.92 4.68
N ALA A 18 -25.88 -16.88 5.41
CA ALA A 18 -26.02 -17.57 6.71
C ALA A 18 -25.91 -19.10 6.60
N GLU A 19 -26.23 -19.67 5.44
CA GLU A 19 -26.17 -21.11 5.16
C GLU A 19 -24.73 -21.67 5.05
N HIS A 20 -23.74 -20.79 4.80
CA HIS A 20 -22.35 -21.19 4.61
C HIS A 20 -21.48 -20.84 5.83
N GLN A 21 -21.63 -21.57 6.94
CA GLN A 21 -20.91 -21.28 8.18
C GLN A 21 -19.40 -21.51 8.09
N ASP A 22 -18.95 -22.47 7.27
CA ASP A 22 -17.53 -22.83 7.10
C ASP A 22 -16.79 -21.95 6.06
N ILE A 23 -17.52 -21.10 5.33
CA ILE A 23 -16.97 -20.21 4.31
C ILE A 23 -17.01 -18.78 4.82
N CYS A 24 -15.91 -18.07 4.69
CA CYS A 24 -15.85 -16.62 4.93
C CYS A 24 -15.51 -15.86 3.64
N THR A 25 -16.07 -14.68 3.48
CA THR A 25 -15.67 -13.74 2.44
C THR A 25 -14.54 -12.87 2.93
N LEU A 26 -13.43 -12.85 2.20
CA LEU A 26 -12.31 -11.96 2.46
C LEU A 26 -12.24 -10.85 1.44
N GLU A 27 -11.96 -9.65 1.91
CA GLU A 27 -11.47 -8.55 1.10
C GLU A 27 -9.94 -8.54 1.15
N LEU A 28 -9.33 -8.57 -0.01
CA LEU A 28 -7.89 -8.46 -0.21
C LEU A 28 -7.60 -7.11 -0.86
N THR A 29 -6.98 -6.18 -0.12
CA THR A 29 -6.65 -4.89 -0.72
C THR A 29 -5.47 -5.05 -1.67
N ALA A 30 -5.60 -4.50 -2.88
CA ALA A 30 -4.59 -4.54 -3.93
C ALA A 30 -4.26 -3.13 -4.42
N VAL A 31 -3.11 -2.98 -5.06
CA VAL A 31 -2.76 -1.71 -5.70
C VAL A 31 -3.71 -1.46 -6.88
N THR A 32 -4.37 -0.28 -6.86
CA THR A 32 -5.28 0.09 -7.96
C THR A 32 -4.58 0.04 -9.31
N GLY A 33 -5.13 -0.74 -10.23
CA GLY A 33 -4.59 -1.06 -11.57
C GLY A 33 -3.83 -2.40 -11.63
N LEU A 34 -3.71 -3.12 -10.48
CA LEU A 34 -3.10 -4.46 -10.41
C LEU A 34 -4.06 -5.49 -9.79
N GLU A 35 -5.35 -5.18 -9.68
CA GLU A 35 -6.35 -6.06 -9.10
C GLU A 35 -6.46 -7.40 -9.87
N GLU A 36 -6.40 -7.36 -11.20
CA GLU A 36 -6.41 -8.56 -12.04
C GLU A 36 -5.22 -9.48 -11.71
N VAL A 37 -4.03 -8.90 -11.51
CA VAL A 37 -2.81 -9.67 -11.15
C VAL A 37 -2.96 -10.33 -9.79
N ALA A 38 -3.62 -9.65 -8.85
CA ALA A 38 -3.93 -10.21 -7.54
C ALA A 38 -4.97 -11.33 -7.63
N ALA A 39 -6.01 -11.16 -8.44
CA ALA A 39 -7.02 -12.19 -8.67
C ALA A 39 -6.42 -13.45 -9.35
N GLU A 40 -5.56 -13.29 -10.33
CA GLU A 40 -4.81 -14.39 -10.95
C GLU A 40 -3.96 -15.14 -9.92
N GLU A 41 -3.28 -14.43 -9.00
CA GLU A 41 -2.51 -15.08 -7.92
C GLU A 41 -3.42 -15.87 -6.98
N CYS A 42 -4.59 -15.32 -6.61
CA CYS A 42 -5.57 -16.01 -5.76
C CYS A 42 -6.07 -17.30 -6.42
N GLN A 43 -6.43 -17.22 -7.70
CA GLN A 43 -6.90 -18.40 -8.45
C GLN A 43 -5.82 -19.46 -8.58
N GLU A 44 -4.57 -19.07 -8.88
CA GLU A 44 -3.44 -19.97 -9.05
C GLU A 44 -3.04 -20.68 -7.75
N LYS A 45 -2.98 -19.94 -6.63
CA LYS A 45 -2.46 -20.47 -5.37
C LYS A 45 -3.52 -21.03 -4.43
N LEU A 46 -4.74 -20.53 -4.50
CA LEU A 46 -5.83 -20.91 -3.60
C LEU A 46 -6.95 -21.66 -4.31
N GLY A 47 -7.00 -21.65 -5.64
CA GLY A 47 -8.05 -22.29 -6.42
C GLY A 47 -9.44 -21.63 -6.27
N VAL A 48 -9.50 -20.34 -5.87
CA VAL A 48 -10.74 -19.63 -5.58
C VAL A 48 -11.15 -18.70 -6.71
N ASN A 49 -12.46 -18.49 -6.88
CA ASN A 49 -12.99 -17.45 -7.75
C ASN A 49 -12.86 -16.07 -7.08
N CYS A 50 -12.67 -15.05 -7.89
CA CYS A 50 -12.43 -13.69 -7.43
C CYS A 50 -13.48 -12.72 -7.99
N VAL A 51 -13.99 -11.84 -7.13
CA VAL A 51 -14.75 -10.66 -7.52
C VAL A 51 -13.84 -9.45 -7.43
N ILE A 52 -13.61 -8.79 -8.57
CA ILE A 52 -12.66 -7.67 -8.66
C ILE A 52 -13.41 -6.35 -8.50
N ALA A 53 -12.91 -5.51 -7.60
CA ALA A 53 -13.34 -4.12 -7.46
C ALA A 53 -12.12 -3.20 -7.40
N ARG A 54 -12.33 -1.89 -7.51
CA ARG A 54 -11.26 -0.92 -7.54
C ARG A 54 -10.42 -0.95 -6.27
N GLY A 55 -9.14 -1.33 -6.39
CA GLY A 55 -8.18 -1.41 -5.30
C GLY A 55 -8.37 -2.63 -4.39
N ARG A 56 -9.15 -3.63 -4.80
CA ARG A 56 -9.45 -4.81 -3.98
C ARG A 56 -9.95 -6.00 -4.78
N VAL A 57 -9.83 -7.16 -4.18
CA VAL A 57 -10.34 -8.44 -4.67
C VAL A 57 -11.11 -9.09 -3.53
N PHE A 58 -12.31 -9.59 -3.79
CA PHE A 58 -13.08 -10.40 -2.85
C PHE A 58 -13.00 -11.86 -3.24
N ILE A 59 -12.83 -12.71 -2.24
CA ILE A 59 -12.78 -14.17 -2.38
C ILE A 59 -13.63 -14.84 -1.30
N ASP A 60 -14.25 -15.95 -1.64
CA ASP A 60 -14.83 -16.87 -0.68
C ASP A 60 -13.84 -18.02 -0.44
N ILE A 61 -13.57 -18.29 0.84
CA ILE A 61 -12.60 -19.31 1.22
C ILE A 61 -13.07 -20.03 2.49
N HIS A 62 -12.71 -21.30 2.61
CA HIS A 62 -12.96 -22.04 3.83
C HIS A 62 -12.15 -21.45 5.01
N VAL A 63 -12.77 -21.30 6.17
CA VAL A 63 -12.17 -20.64 7.36
C VAL A 63 -10.80 -21.25 7.72
N GLN A 64 -10.63 -22.57 7.57
CA GLN A 64 -9.35 -23.25 7.84
C GLN A 64 -8.24 -22.90 6.85
N GLN A 65 -8.58 -22.41 5.66
CA GLN A 65 -7.61 -22.03 4.62
C GLN A 65 -7.19 -20.54 4.71
N VAL A 66 -7.79 -19.75 5.58
CA VAL A 66 -7.45 -18.33 5.78
C VAL A 66 -5.94 -18.09 5.98
N PRO A 67 -5.17 -18.95 6.73
CA PRO A 67 -3.73 -18.78 6.86
C PRO A 67 -2.96 -18.82 5.53
N GLU A 68 -3.46 -19.54 4.51
CA GLU A 68 -2.80 -19.60 3.19
C GLU A 68 -2.86 -18.27 2.44
N VAL A 69 -3.90 -17.44 2.72
CA VAL A 69 -4.08 -16.11 2.10
C VAL A 69 -2.92 -15.18 2.44
N PHE A 70 -2.33 -15.29 3.64
CA PHE A 70 -1.18 -14.48 4.04
C PHE A 70 0.11 -14.80 3.27
N LYS A 71 0.15 -15.92 2.53
CA LYS A 71 1.25 -16.29 1.64
C LYS A 71 1.18 -15.58 0.29
N LEU A 72 0.03 -14.95 -0.05
CA LEU A 72 -0.10 -14.13 -1.24
C LEU A 72 0.83 -12.93 -1.18
N ARG A 73 1.34 -12.50 -2.31
CA ARG A 73 2.35 -11.44 -2.40
C ARG A 73 1.88 -10.19 -3.16
N SER A 74 0.75 -10.30 -3.87
CA SER A 74 0.16 -9.20 -4.67
C SER A 74 -0.74 -8.28 -3.85
N ILE A 75 -1.08 -8.64 -2.61
CA ILE A 75 -2.06 -7.96 -1.77
C ILE A 75 -1.41 -7.22 -0.60
N ASP A 76 -2.04 -6.12 -0.18
CA ASP A 76 -1.55 -5.26 0.92
C ASP A 76 -2.16 -5.63 2.28
N ASN A 77 -3.48 -5.88 2.35
CA ASN A 77 -4.18 -6.26 3.58
C ASN A 77 -5.22 -7.34 3.32
N VAL A 78 -5.58 -8.04 4.37
CA VAL A 78 -6.64 -9.07 4.41
C VAL A 78 -7.66 -8.67 5.45
N ASN A 79 -8.94 -8.58 5.06
CA ASN A 79 -10.06 -8.29 5.95
C ASN A 79 -11.13 -9.35 5.77
N VAL A 80 -11.71 -9.88 6.86
CA VAL A 80 -12.91 -10.70 6.77
C VAL A 80 -14.12 -9.78 6.75
N ILE A 81 -15.02 -10.00 5.77
CA ILE A 81 -16.24 -9.20 5.62
C ILE A 81 -17.37 -9.84 6.41
N LEU A 82 -18.03 -9.03 7.23
CA LEU A 82 -19.12 -9.45 8.12
C LEU A 82 -20.50 -9.15 7.51
N GLN A 83 -20.57 -8.05 6.80
CA GLN A 83 -21.79 -7.57 6.16
C GLN A 83 -21.45 -6.66 4.99
N MET A 84 -22.18 -6.79 3.90
CA MET A 84 -22.14 -5.87 2.75
C MET A 84 -23.57 -5.56 2.32
N VAL A 85 -23.84 -4.28 2.06
CA VAL A 85 -25.14 -3.80 1.56
C VAL A 85 -24.88 -2.92 0.35
N THR A 86 -25.53 -3.25 -0.76
CA THR A 86 -25.55 -2.45 -2.00
C THR A 86 -26.75 -1.51 -2.00
N ASN A 87 -26.65 -0.47 -2.83
CA ASN A 87 -27.68 0.57 -2.93
C ASN A 87 -28.00 1.24 -1.58
N PHE A 88 -26.95 1.37 -0.75
CA PHE A 88 -27.08 2.03 0.54
C PHE A 88 -27.13 3.54 0.34
N SER A 89 -28.29 4.15 0.60
CA SER A 89 -28.47 5.59 0.47
C SER A 89 -28.45 6.28 1.82
N PHE A 90 -27.68 7.34 1.93
CA PHE A 90 -27.69 8.20 3.10
C PHE A 90 -28.71 9.33 2.90
N PRO A 91 -29.52 9.66 3.93
CA PRO A 91 -30.41 10.83 3.90
C PRO A 91 -29.60 12.13 3.80
N ASP A 92 -30.26 13.21 3.36
CA ASP A 92 -29.64 14.56 3.33
C ASP A 92 -29.38 15.10 4.74
N ASN A 93 -30.18 14.68 5.72
CA ASN A 93 -30.02 15.06 7.12
C ASN A 93 -28.87 14.29 7.76
N ARG A 94 -27.85 15.04 8.22
CA ARG A 94 -26.62 14.50 8.83
C ARG A 94 -26.89 13.64 10.07
N GLU A 95 -27.81 14.04 10.92
CA GLU A 95 -28.18 13.31 12.13
C GLU A 95 -28.80 11.95 11.80
N GLN A 96 -29.67 11.91 10.78
CA GLN A 96 -30.25 10.67 10.29
C GLN A 96 -29.20 9.73 9.68
N CYS A 97 -28.15 10.29 9.02
CA CYS A 97 -27.02 9.49 8.56
C CYS A 97 -26.32 8.79 9.73
N PHE A 98 -26.11 9.52 10.82
CA PHE A 98 -25.46 8.98 12.02
C PHE A 98 -26.31 7.91 12.71
N GLN A 99 -27.59 8.13 12.83
CA GLN A 99 -28.52 7.12 13.34
C GLN A 99 -28.54 5.85 12.47
N GLN A 100 -28.47 6.02 11.16
CA GLN A 100 -28.41 4.90 10.23
C GLN A 100 -27.11 4.11 10.38
N LEU A 101 -25.95 4.79 10.49
CA LEU A 101 -24.67 4.16 10.75
C LEU A 101 -24.61 3.45 12.11
N TYR A 102 -25.20 4.06 13.13
CA TYR A 102 -25.30 3.47 14.45
C TYR A 102 -26.09 2.15 14.43
N LYS A 103 -27.29 2.16 13.83
CA LYS A 103 -28.12 0.96 13.67
C LYS A 103 -27.52 -0.09 12.74
N PHE A 104 -26.68 0.35 11.80
CA PHE A 104 -26.01 -0.58 10.90
C PHE A 104 -25.05 -1.53 11.65
N ALA A 105 -24.57 -1.16 12.83
CA ALA A 105 -23.70 -2.02 13.65
C ALA A 105 -24.39 -3.32 14.12
N GLU A 106 -25.73 -3.40 14.12
CA GLU A 106 -26.47 -4.62 14.46
C GLU A 106 -26.51 -5.66 13.31
N LYS A 107 -26.21 -5.24 12.08
CA LYS A 107 -26.36 -6.08 10.87
C LYS A 107 -25.25 -7.12 10.66
N PRO A 108 -23.96 -6.81 10.99
CA PRO A 108 -22.87 -7.73 10.74
C PRO A 108 -22.98 -9.05 11.50
N ASP A 109 -22.57 -10.15 10.86
CA ASP A 109 -22.38 -11.42 11.54
C ASP A 109 -21.09 -11.39 12.38
N TRP A 110 -21.18 -10.74 13.52
CA TRP A 110 -20.07 -10.59 14.45
C TRP A 110 -19.51 -11.92 14.95
N ARG A 111 -20.36 -12.93 15.17
CA ARG A 111 -19.91 -14.23 15.71
C ARG A 111 -18.96 -14.92 14.74
N LYS A 112 -19.35 -15.02 13.48
CA LYS A 112 -18.55 -15.62 12.41
C LYS A 112 -17.25 -14.86 12.21
N GLY A 113 -17.32 -13.54 12.03
CA GLY A 113 -16.14 -12.71 11.79
C GLY A 113 -15.15 -12.73 12.95
N MET A 114 -15.62 -12.65 14.19
CA MET A 114 -14.78 -12.69 15.38
C MET A 114 -14.18 -14.09 15.62
N SER A 115 -14.85 -15.16 15.21
CA SER A 115 -14.27 -16.51 15.23
C SER A 115 -13.08 -16.61 14.27
N VAL A 116 -13.19 -16.09 13.05
CA VAL A 116 -12.08 -16.04 12.09
C VAL A 116 -10.91 -15.20 12.64
N TRP A 117 -11.20 -14.02 13.18
CA TRP A 117 -10.18 -13.14 13.78
C TRP A 117 -9.47 -13.81 14.97
N LYS A 118 -10.22 -14.41 15.89
CA LYS A 118 -9.70 -15.15 17.04
C LYS A 118 -8.71 -16.24 16.60
N ASN A 119 -9.07 -17.02 15.60
CA ASN A 119 -8.23 -18.10 15.06
C ASN A 119 -6.92 -17.57 14.46
N VAL A 120 -6.97 -16.47 13.72
CA VAL A 120 -5.78 -15.84 13.10
C VAL A 120 -4.82 -15.27 14.14
N PHE A 121 -5.34 -14.64 15.19
CA PHE A 121 -4.53 -13.97 16.21
C PHE A 121 -4.30 -14.80 17.46
N SER A 122 -4.84 -16.02 17.52
CA SER A 122 -4.76 -16.91 18.70
C SER A 122 -5.22 -16.20 20.00
N PHE A 123 -6.31 -15.43 19.89
CA PHE A 123 -6.87 -14.69 21.03
C PHE A 123 -7.43 -15.68 22.05
N SER A 124 -7.00 -15.58 23.31
CA SER A 124 -7.29 -16.60 24.34
C SER A 124 -8.73 -16.53 24.86
N GLU A 125 -9.31 -15.34 24.92
CA GLU A 125 -10.66 -15.14 25.45
C GLU A 125 -11.71 -15.32 24.36
N GLU A 126 -12.96 -15.65 24.75
CA GLU A 126 -14.08 -15.60 23.82
C GLU A 126 -14.44 -14.14 23.51
N PRO A 127 -14.31 -13.68 22.26
CA PRO A 127 -14.46 -12.26 21.92
C PRO A 127 -15.92 -11.78 22.01
N ILE A 128 -16.89 -12.71 21.98
CA ILE A 128 -18.32 -12.41 22.10
C ILE A 128 -18.92 -13.33 23.15
N GLN A 129 -19.10 -12.80 24.35
CA GLN A 129 -19.80 -13.50 25.41
C GLN A 129 -21.31 -13.18 25.36
N GLU A 130 -21.64 -11.92 25.18
CA GLU A 130 -23.02 -11.44 25.11
C GLU A 130 -23.15 -10.26 24.14
N VAL A 131 -24.16 -10.29 23.27
CA VAL A 131 -24.51 -9.18 22.38
C VAL A 131 -25.71 -8.46 22.95
N LYS A 132 -25.51 -7.23 23.37
CA LYS A 132 -26.61 -6.37 23.86
C LYS A 132 -27.30 -5.72 22.68
N ALA A 133 -28.63 -5.63 22.72
CA ALA A 133 -29.38 -4.84 21.77
C ALA A 133 -29.05 -3.35 21.94
N LEU A 134 -28.94 -2.62 20.84
CA LEU A 134 -28.76 -1.16 20.89
C LEU A 134 -30.02 -0.49 21.46
N ASN A 135 -29.83 0.50 22.31
CA ASN A 135 -30.94 1.35 22.74
C ASN A 135 -31.49 2.12 21.55
N ASN A 136 -32.83 2.19 21.44
CA ASN A 136 -33.45 3.00 20.40
C ASN A 136 -33.20 4.51 20.53
N ASP A 137 -32.76 4.95 21.70
CA ASP A 137 -32.39 6.33 21.96
C ASP A 137 -30.94 6.53 21.49
N TYR A 138 -30.79 7.22 20.36
CA TYR A 138 -29.50 7.65 19.85
C TYR A 138 -28.72 8.43 20.92
N CYS A 139 -27.64 7.85 21.43
CA CYS A 139 -26.78 8.52 22.40
C CYS A 139 -26.04 9.70 21.73
N LYS A 140 -26.37 10.92 22.16
CA LYS A 140 -25.59 12.11 21.77
C LYS A 140 -24.12 11.89 22.14
N PRO A 141 -23.18 12.28 21.25
CA PRO A 141 -21.76 12.14 21.55
C PRO A 141 -21.43 12.83 22.86
N ARG A 142 -20.78 12.13 23.79
CA ARG A 142 -20.29 12.70 25.04
C ARG A 142 -19.18 13.71 24.69
N PRO A 143 -19.31 15.01 25.05
CA PRO A 143 -18.35 16.04 24.66
C PRO A 143 -16.96 15.89 25.31
N ASP A 144 -16.83 15.09 26.35
CA ASP A 144 -15.68 15.16 27.27
C ASP A 144 -14.45 14.34 26.88
N ILE A 145 -14.51 13.52 25.84
CA ILE A 145 -13.37 12.64 25.47
C ILE A 145 -12.35 13.32 24.55
N ASP A 146 -12.74 14.34 23.80
CA ASP A 146 -11.91 14.94 22.74
C ASP A 146 -10.87 15.95 23.25
N LEU A 147 -11.17 16.75 24.28
CA LEU A 147 -10.31 17.84 24.73
C LEU A 147 -9.05 17.40 25.51
N LYS A 148 -9.14 16.34 26.31
CA LYS A 148 -7.96 15.82 27.03
C LYS A 148 -6.97 15.07 26.11
N ARG A 149 -7.44 14.46 25.03
CA ARG A 149 -6.58 13.76 24.07
C ARG A 149 -5.90 14.68 23.07
N MET A 150 -6.52 15.80 22.66
CA MET A 150 -5.84 16.81 21.86
C MET A 150 -4.65 17.43 22.58
N LYS A 151 -4.75 17.64 23.91
CA LYS A 151 -3.63 18.12 24.74
C LYS A 151 -2.50 17.08 24.88
N LEU A 152 -2.82 15.78 24.89
CA LEU A 152 -1.81 14.72 24.94
C LEU A 152 -1.05 14.57 23.62
N THR A 153 -1.71 14.82 22.50
CA THR A 153 -1.08 14.77 21.17
C THR A 153 -0.14 15.95 20.95
N SER A 154 -0.47 17.15 21.46
CA SER A 154 0.42 18.30 21.42
C SER A 154 1.67 18.07 22.27
N GLN A 155 1.53 17.52 23.49
CA GLN A 155 2.65 17.21 24.38
C GLN A 155 3.60 16.12 23.80
N ILE A 156 3.09 15.20 22.98
CA ILE A 156 3.93 14.20 22.31
C ILE A 156 4.70 14.82 21.13
N ILE A 157 4.12 15.80 20.44
CA ILE A 157 4.77 16.51 19.32
C ILE A 157 5.89 17.41 19.82
N ASP A 158 5.72 18.06 20.97
CA ASP A 158 6.72 18.96 21.56
C ASP A 158 7.97 18.22 22.10
N ASN A 159 7.88 16.91 22.32
CA ASN A 159 8.97 16.06 22.79
C ASN A 159 9.71 15.30 21.68
N ILE A 160 9.41 15.54 20.40
CA ILE A 160 10.14 14.94 19.29
C ILE A 160 11.42 15.75 19.01
N PRO A 161 12.63 15.13 19.01
CA PRO A 161 13.87 15.83 18.74
C PRO A 161 13.84 16.57 17.41
N GLU A 162 14.37 17.80 17.39
CA GLU A 162 14.47 18.60 16.17
C GLU A 162 15.24 17.86 15.08
N GLY A 163 14.59 17.61 13.94
CA GLY A 163 15.18 16.94 12.77
C GLY A 163 14.36 15.77 12.22
N ILE A 164 13.38 15.24 12.94
CA ILE A 164 12.61 14.06 12.54
C ILE A 164 11.33 14.42 11.78
N LEU A 165 10.77 15.61 11.97
CA LEU A 165 9.56 16.08 11.26
C LEU A 165 9.89 16.84 9.96
N PRO A 166 9.30 16.44 8.83
CA PRO A 166 9.45 17.17 7.56
C PRO A 166 8.93 18.61 7.67
N GLN A 167 9.69 19.59 7.16
CA GLN A 167 9.40 21.03 7.26
C GLN A 167 8.02 21.46 6.73
N HIS A 168 7.41 20.70 5.81
CA HIS A 168 6.08 21.00 5.29
C HIS A 168 4.93 20.72 6.27
N LEU A 169 5.16 19.93 7.33
CA LEU A 169 4.18 19.69 8.40
C LEU A 169 4.24 20.81 9.46
N LYS A 170 5.38 21.49 9.62
CA LYS A 170 5.51 22.64 10.53
C LYS A 170 4.69 23.87 10.07
N LYS A 171 4.47 24.05 8.76
CA LYS A 171 3.72 25.20 8.20
C LYS A 171 2.18 25.08 8.29
N LYS A 172 1.65 23.91 8.61
CA LYS A 172 0.20 23.67 8.70
C LYS A 172 -0.36 23.78 10.12
N TRP A 173 0.51 23.99 11.11
CA TRP A 173 0.18 24.11 12.51
C TRP A 173 0.81 25.37 13.11
N GLN A 174 0.32 26.55 12.71
CA GLN A 174 0.42 27.73 13.54
C GLN A 174 -0.96 27.95 14.15
N PRO A 175 -1.10 27.90 15.47
CA PRO A 175 -2.34 28.32 16.12
C PRO A 175 -2.47 29.83 15.93
N GLU A 176 -3.57 30.27 15.31
CA GLU A 176 -4.08 31.61 15.56
C GLU A 176 -4.51 31.62 17.02
N GLU A 177 -3.65 32.10 17.96
CA GLU A 177 -4.09 32.46 19.29
C GLU A 177 -2.94 33.06 20.13
N GLU A 178 -2.85 34.36 20.09
CA GLU A 178 -2.40 35.16 21.21
C GLU A 178 -3.47 36.20 21.55
N GLN A 179 -4.67 35.82 21.96
CA GLN A 179 -5.64 36.81 22.49
C GLN A 179 -6.63 36.28 23.56
N THR A 180 -6.50 35.09 24.12
CA THR A 180 -7.47 34.63 25.16
C THR A 180 -6.89 34.06 26.46
N ASN A 181 -5.59 34.26 26.74
CA ASN A 181 -4.97 33.76 27.97
C ASN A 181 -5.12 34.68 29.22
N ALA A 182 -5.84 35.80 29.13
CA ALA A 182 -6.02 36.71 30.25
C ALA A 182 -7.27 36.42 31.12
N GLU A 183 -8.25 35.65 30.61
CA GLU A 183 -9.52 35.43 31.34
C GLU A 183 -9.66 34.07 32.03
N ILE A 184 -8.73 33.12 31.82
CA ILE A 184 -8.84 31.78 32.41
C ILE A 184 -8.06 31.63 33.74
N ASN A 185 -7.16 32.56 34.05
CA ASN A 185 -6.37 32.50 35.29
C ASN A 185 -7.02 33.16 36.52
N SER A 186 -8.26 33.65 36.45
CA SER A 186 -8.94 34.30 37.58
C SER A 186 -10.01 33.45 38.31
N ILE A 187 -10.17 32.14 37.91
CA ILE A 187 -11.25 31.30 38.47
C ILE A 187 -10.73 30.08 39.28
N VAL A 188 -9.43 30.00 39.55
CA VAL A 188 -8.88 28.89 40.36
C VAL A 188 -8.18 29.45 41.62
N THR A 189 -8.93 30.12 42.49
CA THR A 189 -8.61 30.22 43.90
C THR A 189 -9.92 30.34 44.67
N ASP A 190 -10.11 29.41 45.55
CA ASP A 190 -11.14 29.23 46.58
C ASP A 190 -12.27 28.24 46.24
N THR A 191 -12.05 27.00 46.67
CA THR A 191 -12.98 26.30 47.59
C THR A 191 -12.34 25.00 48.09
N THR A 192 -11.81 25.05 49.31
CA THR A 192 -11.66 23.90 50.19
C THR A 192 -13.06 23.44 50.60
N VAL A 193 -13.43 22.22 50.24
CA VAL A 193 -14.56 21.50 50.84
C VAL A 193 -14.09 20.09 51.19
N GLU A 194 -14.32 19.79 52.43
CA GLU A 194 -13.95 18.59 53.17
C GLU A 194 -14.48 17.29 52.56
N SER A 195 -13.69 16.26 52.73
CA SER A 195 -13.95 14.87 52.36
C SER A 195 -15.13 14.29 53.17
N GLU A 196 -16.20 13.90 52.52
CA GLU A 196 -17.06 12.82 52.99
C GLU A 196 -16.74 11.58 52.15
N GLU A 197 -16.19 10.57 52.83
CA GLU A 197 -16.01 9.21 52.33
C GLU A 197 -17.40 8.58 52.10
N ASP A 198 -17.88 8.59 50.86
CA ASP A 198 -18.98 7.71 50.44
C ASP A 198 -18.39 6.47 49.76
N SER A 199 -18.29 5.40 50.58
CA SER A 199 -17.89 4.06 50.20
C SER A 199 -19.01 3.40 49.40
N SER A 200 -19.13 3.76 48.12
CA SER A 200 -19.76 2.93 47.13
C SER A 200 -18.68 2.41 46.17
N GLU A 201 -18.20 1.21 46.46
CA GLU A 201 -17.49 0.37 45.47
C GLU A 201 -18.39 0.21 44.23
N LYS A 202 -18.29 1.17 43.31
CA LYS A 202 -18.69 0.92 41.92
C LYS A 202 -17.72 -0.15 41.41
N GLN A 203 -18.15 -1.41 41.49
CA GLN A 203 -17.54 -2.51 40.73
C GLN A 203 -17.23 -2.00 39.33
N ARG A 204 -15.95 -1.69 39.07
CA ARG A 204 -15.45 -1.57 37.70
C ARG A 204 -15.64 -2.94 37.11
N VAL A 205 -16.73 -3.12 36.37
CA VAL A 205 -16.88 -4.24 35.46
C VAL A 205 -15.63 -4.22 34.60
N GLN A 206 -14.75 -5.16 34.87
CA GLN A 206 -13.55 -5.34 34.04
C GLN A 206 -14.07 -5.52 32.62
N ALA A 207 -13.81 -4.56 31.74
CA ALA A 207 -14.25 -4.60 30.36
C ALA A 207 -13.61 -5.83 29.74
N SER A 208 -14.43 -6.90 29.57
CA SER A 208 -14.01 -8.15 28.95
C SER A 208 -14.08 -7.99 27.45
N GLY A 209 -13.00 -8.38 26.77
CA GLY A 209 -12.95 -8.37 25.31
C GLY A 209 -11.79 -7.53 24.73
N PRO A 210 -11.58 -7.60 23.41
CA PRO A 210 -10.44 -6.96 22.76
C PRO A 210 -10.57 -5.44 22.75
N LYS A 211 -9.46 -4.74 22.99
CA LYS A 211 -9.36 -3.32 22.69
C LYS A 211 -9.50 -3.08 21.22
N PHE A 212 -10.41 -2.20 20.81
CA PHE A 212 -10.70 -2.02 19.39
C PHE A 212 -10.63 -0.58 18.90
N ARG A 213 -10.47 -0.43 17.60
CA ARG A 213 -10.69 0.81 16.85
C ARG A 213 -11.53 0.59 15.62
N ILE A 214 -12.20 1.66 15.13
CA ILE A 214 -12.84 1.67 13.82
C ILE A 214 -11.97 2.45 12.83
N SER A 215 -11.65 1.83 11.70
CA SER A 215 -11.04 2.50 10.54
C SER A 215 -12.10 2.69 9.47
N CYS A 216 -12.52 3.94 9.25
CA CYS A 216 -13.50 4.27 8.22
C CYS A 216 -12.82 4.76 6.95
N ASN A 217 -12.98 3.99 5.87
CA ASN A 217 -12.59 4.38 4.53
C ASN A 217 -13.83 4.82 3.74
N ARG A 218 -13.83 6.09 3.30
CA ARG A 218 -14.95 6.68 2.58
C ARG A 218 -14.49 7.15 1.20
N THR A 219 -15.21 6.72 0.16
CA THR A 219 -15.03 7.16 -1.22
C THR A 219 -16.33 7.77 -1.75
N GLY A 220 -16.24 8.60 -2.79
CA GLY A 220 -17.39 9.31 -3.33
C GLY A 220 -17.63 10.68 -2.69
N THR A 221 -18.61 11.42 -3.23
CA THR A 221 -18.87 12.84 -2.89
C THR A 221 -20.21 13.10 -2.21
N ASN A 222 -21.08 12.09 -2.13
CA ASN A 222 -22.48 12.26 -1.71
C ASN A 222 -22.71 12.07 -0.21
N HIS A 223 -21.69 12.29 0.62
CA HIS A 223 -21.78 12.12 2.05
C HIS A 223 -21.53 13.46 2.76
N ASN A 224 -22.48 13.90 3.58
CA ASN A 224 -22.40 15.14 4.36
C ASN A 224 -21.70 15.01 5.71
N PHE A 225 -20.90 13.94 5.88
CA PHE A 225 -20.12 13.63 7.09
C PHE A 225 -18.71 13.17 6.74
N GLY A 226 -17.78 13.30 7.72
CA GLY A 226 -16.40 12.85 7.59
C GLY A 226 -16.19 11.39 8.01
N SER A 227 -15.08 10.78 7.55
CA SER A 227 -14.72 9.40 7.96
C SER A 227 -14.55 9.23 9.47
N SER A 228 -13.97 10.23 10.16
CA SER A 228 -13.79 10.19 11.61
C SER A 228 -15.13 10.23 12.36
N GLU A 229 -16.12 10.94 11.83
CA GLU A 229 -17.45 11.02 12.42
C GLU A 229 -18.21 9.72 12.24
N ALA A 230 -18.17 9.15 11.03
CA ALA A 230 -18.74 7.83 10.77
C ALA A 230 -18.14 6.75 11.67
N ALA A 231 -16.80 6.75 11.79
CA ALA A 231 -16.09 5.82 12.68
C ALA A 231 -16.50 5.97 14.16
N ARG A 232 -16.73 7.21 14.62
CA ARG A 232 -17.15 7.49 15.99
C ARG A 232 -18.57 6.96 16.26
N GLN A 233 -19.50 7.21 15.36
CA GLN A 233 -20.89 6.78 15.52
C GLN A 233 -21.02 5.25 15.48
N PHE A 234 -20.39 4.63 14.49
CA PHE A 234 -20.36 3.18 14.38
C PHE A 234 -19.64 2.52 15.57
N GLY A 235 -18.51 3.10 15.98
CA GLY A 235 -17.72 2.62 17.12
C GLY A 235 -18.45 2.76 18.46
N GLY A 236 -19.26 3.81 18.63
CA GLY A 236 -20.15 3.98 19.77
C GLY A 236 -21.16 2.84 19.89
N ALA A 237 -21.79 2.44 18.78
CA ALA A 237 -22.69 1.31 18.73
C ALA A 237 -21.99 -0.01 19.09
N VAL A 238 -20.81 -0.27 18.51
CA VAL A 238 -20.03 -1.47 18.82
C VAL A 238 -19.63 -1.52 20.32
N ASN A 239 -19.20 -0.38 20.89
CA ASN A 239 -18.88 -0.30 22.31
C ASN A 239 -20.11 -0.57 23.19
N GLU A 240 -21.28 -0.08 22.82
CA GLU A 240 -22.54 -0.32 23.56
C GLU A 240 -22.96 -1.80 23.48
N MET A 241 -22.89 -2.39 22.28
CA MET A 241 -23.26 -3.79 22.06
C MET A 241 -22.40 -4.80 22.82
N PHE A 242 -21.08 -4.56 22.87
CA PHE A 242 -20.14 -5.55 23.37
C PHE A 242 -19.42 -5.15 24.65
N GLY A 243 -19.48 -3.88 25.05
CA GLY A 243 -18.71 -3.37 26.17
C GLY A 243 -17.18 -3.34 25.94
N TRP A 244 -16.72 -3.56 24.69
CA TRP A 244 -15.30 -3.59 24.39
C TRP A 244 -14.65 -2.22 24.56
N PRO A 245 -13.43 -2.15 25.14
CA PRO A 245 -12.74 -0.88 25.33
C PRO A 245 -12.23 -0.30 24.00
N VAL A 246 -12.46 0.98 23.79
CA VAL A 246 -11.95 1.72 22.62
C VAL A 246 -10.51 2.15 22.88
N ASP A 247 -9.57 1.79 21.98
CA ASP A 247 -8.19 2.28 22.00
C ASP A 247 -7.71 2.54 20.58
N LEU A 248 -7.46 3.81 20.23
CA LEU A 248 -7.06 4.19 18.87
C LEU A 248 -5.59 3.92 18.57
N SER A 249 -4.77 3.70 19.59
CA SER A 249 -3.31 3.56 19.47
C SER A 249 -2.83 2.14 19.76
N CYS A 250 -3.33 1.54 20.85
CA CYS A 250 -2.94 0.20 21.32
C CYS A 250 -4.16 -0.74 21.25
N PHE A 251 -4.65 -1.01 20.05
CA PHE A 251 -5.79 -1.89 19.80
C PHE A 251 -5.32 -3.30 19.41
N GLU A 252 -6.16 -4.26 19.71
CA GLU A 252 -6.01 -5.66 19.32
C GLU A 252 -6.85 -5.98 18.07
N LEU A 253 -8.03 -5.34 18.00
CA LEU A 253 -9.05 -5.52 16.97
C LEU A 253 -9.22 -4.24 16.16
N GLU A 254 -9.05 -4.33 14.84
CA GLU A 254 -9.37 -3.25 13.93
C GLU A 254 -10.61 -3.62 13.11
N ILE A 255 -11.66 -2.83 13.26
CA ILE A 255 -12.90 -2.98 12.51
C ILE A 255 -12.88 -1.99 11.36
N LEU A 256 -13.08 -2.48 10.16
CA LEU A 256 -13.17 -1.70 8.93
C LEU A 256 -14.62 -1.34 8.65
N LEU A 257 -14.90 -0.06 8.53
CA LEU A 257 -16.13 0.47 7.96
C LEU A 257 -15.79 1.10 6.60
N TYR A 258 -16.27 0.49 5.53
CA TYR A 258 -16.08 1.02 4.18
C TYR A 258 -17.38 1.59 3.64
N ILE A 259 -17.34 2.83 3.16
CA ILE A 259 -18.48 3.56 2.61
C ILE A 259 -18.12 4.02 1.20
N ASP A 260 -18.89 3.56 0.24
CA ASP A 260 -18.84 4.01 -1.16
C ASP A 260 -20.20 4.56 -1.58
N THR A 261 -20.28 5.12 -2.77
CA THR A 261 -21.56 5.58 -3.36
C THR A 261 -22.54 4.44 -3.61
N GLU A 262 -22.04 3.24 -3.88
CA GLU A 262 -22.85 2.09 -4.32
C GLU A 262 -23.06 1.06 -3.22
N PHE A 263 -22.12 0.96 -2.26
CA PHE A 263 -22.18 -0.05 -1.22
C PHE A 263 -21.51 0.39 0.08
N VAL A 264 -21.99 -0.21 1.18
CA VAL A 264 -21.35 -0.09 2.50
C VAL A 264 -21.09 -1.49 3.01
N TYR A 265 -19.89 -1.71 3.58
CA TYR A 265 -19.60 -2.96 4.27
C TYR A 265 -18.81 -2.77 5.55
N VAL A 266 -18.94 -3.76 6.41
CA VAL A 266 -18.21 -3.90 7.65
C VAL A 266 -17.31 -5.13 7.55
N GLY A 267 -16.08 -5.01 7.98
CA GLY A 267 -15.13 -6.10 8.06
C GLY A 267 -14.25 -6.01 9.30
N VAL A 268 -13.48 -7.06 9.53
CA VAL A 268 -12.45 -7.11 10.56
C VAL A 268 -11.10 -7.32 9.90
N CYS A 269 -10.12 -6.48 10.25
CA CYS A 269 -8.77 -6.57 9.71
C CYS A 269 -8.05 -7.79 10.28
N LEU A 270 -7.52 -8.64 9.38
CA LEU A 270 -6.73 -9.82 9.70
C LEU A 270 -5.21 -9.60 9.55
N THR A 271 -4.79 -8.38 9.19
CA THR A 271 -3.38 -7.99 9.07
C THR A 271 -3.06 -6.91 10.09
N ARG A 272 -2.14 -7.17 11.05
CA ARG A 272 -1.67 -6.13 12.00
C ARG A 272 -0.87 -5.05 11.32
N GLU A 273 -0.06 -5.43 10.33
CA GLU A 273 0.69 -4.53 9.47
C GLU A 273 0.45 -4.88 8.00
N PRO A 274 0.40 -3.88 7.10
CA PRO A 274 0.27 -4.14 5.68
C PRO A 274 1.37 -5.07 5.17
N LEU A 275 0.99 -6.08 4.38
CA LEU A 275 1.89 -7.10 3.87
C LEU A 275 3.01 -6.56 2.96
N PHE A 276 2.84 -5.35 2.41
CA PHE A 276 3.88 -4.70 1.62
C PHE A 276 5.12 -4.26 2.44
N LYS A 277 5.05 -4.25 3.77
CA LYS A 277 6.18 -3.93 4.65
C LYS A 277 7.12 -5.11 4.88
N ARG A 278 6.72 -6.33 4.48
CA ARG A 278 7.56 -7.52 4.64
C ARG A 278 8.85 -7.44 3.82
N ASN A 279 9.85 -8.19 4.23
CA ASN A 279 11.11 -8.43 3.53
C ASN A 279 12.09 -7.25 3.46
N LEU A 280 11.74 -6.05 3.89
CA LEU A 280 12.62 -4.89 3.92
C LEU A 280 12.90 -4.45 5.36
N THR A 281 14.17 -4.23 5.69
CA THR A 281 14.62 -3.68 6.97
C THR A 281 15.32 -2.35 6.81
N ASN A 282 16.03 -2.15 5.70
CA ASN A 282 16.78 -0.94 5.42
C ASN A 282 16.08 -0.14 4.30
N PHE A 283 15.44 0.95 4.68
CA PHE A 283 14.69 1.79 3.77
C PHE A 283 15.54 2.92 3.18
N GLY A 284 15.40 3.17 1.88
CA GLY A 284 15.93 4.36 1.20
C GLY A 284 14.97 5.54 1.29
N ARG A 285 15.35 6.66 0.64
CA ARG A 285 14.47 7.84 0.51
C ARG A 285 13.17 7.54 -0.24
N THR A 286 13.22 6.59 -1.15
CA THR A 286 12.09 6.12 -1.96
C THR A 286 12.21 4.60 -2.07
N ASN A 287 11.29 3.89 -1.45
CA ASN A 287 11.20 2.43 -1.62
C ASN A 287 9.86 2.11 -2.28
N LEU A 288 9.92 1.30 -3.30
CA LEU A 288 8.73 0.73 -3.89
C LEU A 288 8.16 -0.35 -2.95
N ARG A 289 6.82 -0.42 -2.83
CA ARG A 289 6.17 -1.45 -2.01
C ARG A 289 6.50 -2.84 -2.55
N SER A 290 6.74 -3.80 -1.66
CA SER A 290 7.06 -5.18 -2.05
C SER A 290 5.97 -5.82 -2.92
N THR A 291 4.70 -5.49 -2.67
CA THR A 291 3.56 -5.96 -3.46
C THR A 291 3.59 -5.45 -4.90
N ILE A 292 4.00 -4.19 -5.13
CA ILE A 292 4.18 -3.65 -6.49
C ILE A 292 5.36 -4.33 -7.17
N CYS A 293 6.48 -4.50 -6.46
CA CYS A 293 7.67 -5.18 -6.99
C CYS A 293 7.34 -6.61 -7.44
N TYR A 294 6.64 -7.36 -6.58
CA TYR A 294 6.17 -8.68 -6.92
C TYR A 294 5.28 -8.70 -8.17
N ASN A 295 4.30 -7.81 -8.23
CA ASN A 295 3.39 -7.71 -9.37
C ASN A 295 4.13 -7.37 -10.67
N MET A 296 5.15 -6.50 -10.62
CA MET A 296 5.98 -6.18 -11.79
C MET A 296 6.76 -7.41 -12.27
N VAL A 297 7.36 -8.18 -11.36
CA VAL A 297 8.05 -9.41 -11.72
C VAL A 297 7.06 -10.44 -12.27
N ARG A 298 5.88 -10.59 -11.67
CA ARG A 298 4.83 -11.49 -12.17
C ARG A 298 4.36 -11.11 -13.57
N LEU A 299 4.19 -9.82 -13.86
CA LEU A 299 3.86 -9.33 -15.22
C LEU A 299 4.93 -9.64 -16.26
N ALA A 300 6.18 -9.80 -15.83
CA ALA A 300 7.26 -10.24 -16.71
C ALA A 300 7.22 -11.76 -17.01
N ALA A 301 6.41 -12.55 -16.30
CA ALA A 301 6.21 -13.99 -16.47
C ALA A 301 7.53 -14.79 -16.57
N PRO A 302 8.41 -14.75 -15.55
CA PRO A 302 9.71 -15.40 -15.61
C PRO A 302 9.63 -16.90 -15.77
N GLN A 303 10.54 -17.46 -16.56
CA GLN A 303 10.67 -18.91 -16.76
C GLN A 303 11.94 -19.44 -16.08
N PRO A 304 11.95 -20.71 -15.63
CA PRO A 304 13.15 -21.32 -15.04
C PRO A 304 14.38 -21.19 -15.97
N GLY A 305 15.50 -20.76 -15.41
CA GLY A 305 16.77 -20.57 -16.13
C GLY A 305 16.93 -19.18 -16.76
N GLU A 306 15.94 -18.31 -16.70
CA GLU A 306 16.06 -16.93 -17.19
C GLU A 306 16.85 -16.04 -16.21
N VAL A 307 17.38 -14.96 -16.75
CA VAL A 307 18.10 -13.91 -16.01
C VAL A 307 17.27 -12.63 -16.01
N ILE A 308 16.97 -12.14 -14.81
CA ILE A 308 16.29 -10.85 -14.60
C ILE A 308 17.29 -9.80 -14.14
N VAL A 309 17.22 -8.60 -14.72
CA VAL A 309 18.05 -7.46 -14.31
C VAL A 309 17.18 -6.28 -13.90
N ASP A 310 17.50 -5.69 -12.73
CA ASP A 310 17.05 -4.37 -12.33
C ASP A 310 18.22 -3.38 -12.37
N PRO A 311 18.32 -2.55 -13.43
CA PRO A 311 19.48 -1.64 -13.58
C PRO A 311 19.46 -0.44 -12.62
N LEU A 312 18.38 -0.21 -11.86
CA LEU A 312 18.16 0.91 -10.94
C LEU A 312 17.55 0.41 -9.63
N CYS A 313 18.18 -0.63 -9.04
CA CYS A 313 17.56 -1.47 -8.03
C CYS A 313 17.33 -0.82 -6.66
N GLY A 314 17.91 0.36 -6.39
CA GLY A 314 17.76 1.07 -5.13
C GLY A 314 18.14 0.21 -3.92
N GLY A 315 17.13 -0.28 -3.16
CA GLY A 315 17.29 -1.19 -2.03
C GLY A 315 17.10 -2.67 -2.38
N ALA A 316 17.13 -3.03 -3.67
CA ALA A 316 16.94 -4.37 -4.25
C ALA A 316 15.55 -4.98 -4.01
N THR A 317 14.51 -4.19 -3.82
CA THR A 317 13.17 -4.73 -3.54
C THR A 317 12.65 -5.59 -4.68
N ILE A 318 12.79 -5.16 -5.94
CA ILE A 318 12.38 -5.95 -7.12
C ILE A 318 13.16 -7.26 -7.22
N PRO A 319 14.51 -7.28 -7.21
CA PRO A 319 15.28 -8.53 -7.21
C PRO A 319 14.93 -9.47 -6.06
N MET A 320 14.73 -8.95 -4.84
CA MET A 320 14.37 -9.77 -3.67
C MET A 320 13.00 -10.42 -3.82
N GLU A 321 11.96 -9.64 -4.21
CA GLU A 321 10.62 -10.18 -4.40
C GLU A 321 10.59 -11.22 -5.54
N GLY A 322 11.37 -10.99 -6.59
CA GLY A 322 11.55 -11.95 -7.69
C GLY A 322 12.21 -13.24 -7.22
N SER A 323 13.33 -13.15 -6.52
CA SER A 323 14.10 -14.30 -6.03
C SER A 323 13.31 -15.15 -5.03
N LEU A 324 12.55 -14.51 -4.12
CA LEU A 324 11.68 -15.21 -3.17
C LEU A 324 10.52 -15.96 -3.85
N THR A 325 10.19 -15.60 -5.09
CA THR A 325 9.06 -16.21 -5.82
C THR A 325 9.54 -17.18 -6.88
N TYR A 326 10.60 -16.84 -7.60
CA TYR A 326 11.12 -17.58 -8.75
C TYR A 326 12.54 -18.07 -8.46
N SER A 327 12.66 -19.09 -7.63
CA SER A 327 13.93 -19.62 -7.12
C SER A 327 14.86 -20.20 -8.21
N LYS A 328 14.32 -20.53 -9.39
CA LYS A 328 15.08 -21.04 -10.55
C LYS A 328 15.44 -19.96 -11.57
N VAL A 329 15.37 -18.69 -11.17
CA VAL A 329 15.67 -17.53 -11.98
C VAL A 329 16.80 -16.74 -11.29
N LEU A 330 17.82 -16.33 -12.04
CA LEU A 330 18.90 -15.50 -11.53
C LEU A 330 18.47 -14.03 -11.54
N HIS A 331 18.64 -13.35 -10.43
CA HIS A 331 18.33 -11.92 -10.29
C HIS A 331 19.59 -11.11 -10.13
N LEU A 332 19.76 -10.08 -10.99
CA LEU A 332 20.88 -9.14 -10.89
C LEU A 332 20.32 -7.73 -10.63
N GLY A 333 20.90 -7.04 -9.67
CA GLY A 333 20.52 -5.68 -9.35
C GLY A 333 21.73 -4.75 -9.37
N GLY A 334 21.49 -3.47 -9.64
CA GLY A 334 22.52 -2.49 -9.46
C GLY A 334 22.01 -1.06 -9.43
N ASP A 335 22.84 -0.20 -8.89
CA ASP A 335 22.56 1.22 -8.76
C ASP A 335 23.86 1.99 -8.87
N ASN A 336 23.81 3.24 -9.36
CA ASN A 336 25.01 4.06 -9.44
C ASN A 336 25.41 4.65 -8.06
N PHE A 337 24.47 4.66 -7.10
CA PHE A 337 24.68 5.20 -5.77
C PHE A 337 25.17 4.10 -4.81
N GLY A 338 26.45 4.15 -4.42
CA GLY A 338 27.09 3.11 -3.59
C GLY A 338 26.36 2.81 -2.27
N GLN A 339 25.71 3.82 -1.65
CA GLN A 339 24.90 3.58 -0.45
C GLN A 339 23.61 2.80 -0.74
N ALA A 340 23.05 2.90 -1.97
CA ALA A 340 21.93 2.06 -2.37
C ALA A 340 22.36 0.59 -2.48
N VAL A 341 23.52 0.34 -3.12
CA VAL A 341 24.11 -1.01 -3.22
C VAL A 341 24.43 -1.60 -1.85
N LYS A 342 24.94 -0.79 -0.91
CA LYS A 342 25.14 -1.25 0.48
C LYS A 342 23.81 -1.67 1.12
N ARG A 343 22.78 -0.82 1.05
CA ARG A 343 21.44 -1.18 1.57
C ARG A 343 20.88 -2.44 0.93
N SER A 344 21.09 -2.62 -0.37
CA SER A 344 20.69 -3.84 -1.09
C SER A 344 21.30 -5.08 -0.47
N ARG A 345 22.61 -5.05 -0.22
CA ARG A 345 23.32 -6.17 0.44
C ARG A 345 22.80 -6.42 1.85
N ASP A 346 22.64 -5.37 2.66
CA ASP A 346 22.12 -5.48 4.03
C ASP A 346 20.72 -6.11 4.04
N ASN A 347 19.84 -5.75 3.09
CA ASN A 347 18.50 -6.33 2.96
C ASN A 347 18.53 -7.80 2.51
N ILE A 348 19.40 -8.16 1.55
CA ILE A 348 19.59 -9.53 1.08
C ILE A 348 20.14 -10.40 2.21
N ASP A 349 21.20 -9.94 2.90
CA ASP A 349 21.83 -10.64 4.02
C ASP A 349 20.85 -10.91 5.16
N TYR A 350 19.95 -9.97 5.43
CA TYR A 350 18.87 -10.18 6.42
C TYR A 350 17.97 -11.37 6.06
N LEU A 351 17.58 -11.49 4.78
CA LEU A 351 16.75 -12.60 4.33
C LEU A 351 17.52 -13.94 4.29
N VAL A 352 18.78 -13.91 3.90
CA VAL A 352 19.67 -15.08 3.94
C VAL A 352 19.81 -15.59 5.38
N LYS A 353 20.04 -14.68 6.35
CA LYS A 353 20.08 -15.01 7.78
C LYS A 353 18.76 -15.61 8.30
N LYS A 354 17.64 -15.29 7.66
CA LYS A 354 16.34 -15.93 7.93
C LYS A 354 16.12 -17.26 7.17
N GLY A 355 17.16 -17.84 6.59
CA GLY A 355 17.12 -19.13 5.89
C GLY A 355 16.46 -19.07 4.51
N LYS A 356 16.38 -17.87 3.88
CA LYS A 356 15.86 -17.77 2.51
C LYS A 356 17.00 -17.98 1.50
N SER A 357 16.76 -18.86 0.51
CA SER A 357 17.65 -18.97 -0.65
C SER A 357 17.43 -17.78 -1.57
N MET A 358 18.50 -17.06 -1.89
CA MET A 358 18.44 -15.81 -2.63
C MET A 358 19.43 -15.84 -3.82
N PRO A 359 19.03 -16.36 -5.02
CA PRO A 359 19.85 -16.28 -6.23
C PRO A 359 19.87 -14.83 -6.75
N ILE A 360 20.51 -13.94 -6.02
CA ILE A 360 20.65 -12.51 -6.29
C ILE A 360 22.11 -12.09 -6.19
N ASP A 361 22.57 -11.31 -7.19
CA ASP A 361 23.79 -10.51 -7.09
C ASP A 361 23.50 -9.03 -7.26
N VAL A 362 24.27 -8.17 -6.54
CA VAL A 362 24.16 -6.73 -6.63
C VAL A 362 25.50 -6.06 -6.86
N ALA A 363 25.53 -5.11 -7.80
CA ALA A 363 26.73 -4.38 -8.18
C ALA A 363 26.50 -2.87 -8.24
N GLN A 364 27.57 -2.08 -8.16
CA GLN A 364 27.50 -0.67 -8.48
C GLN A 364 27.77 -0.47 -9.97
N TRP A 365 26.79 0.13 -10.67
CA TRP A 365 26.91 0.41 -12.10
C TRP A 365 26.06 1.61 -12.54
N ASP A 366 26.30 2.08 -13.75
CA ASP A 366 25.47 3.07 -14.43
C ASP A 366 24.45 2.37 -15.34
N ALA A 367 23.16 2.63 -15.18
CA ALA A 367 22.09 2.08 -16.02
C ALA A 367 22.21 2.47 -17.50
N ALA A 368 22.94 3.53 -17.82
CA ALA A 368 23.27 3.93 -19.19
C ALA A 368 24.50 3.22 -19.76
N ARG A 369 25.23 2.44 -18.94
CA ARG A 369 26.43 1.68 -19.34
C ARG A 369 26.62 0.46 -18.44
N LEU A 370 25.83 -0.58 -18.67
CA LEU A 370 25.82 -1.78 -17.86
C LEU A 370 27.05 -2.67 -18.14
N PRO A 371 27.73 -3.22 -17.12
CA PRO A 371 28.89 -4.10 -17.27
C PRO A 371 28.46 -5.54 -17.66
N LEU A 372 27.48 -5.67 -18.54
CA LEU A 372 26.92 -6.93 -19.01
C LEU A 372 27.16 -7.10 -20.50
N ARG A 373 27.32 -8.34 -20.94
CA ARG A 373 27.49 -8.68 -22.33
C ARG A 373 26.22 -8.41 -23.15
N ASN A 374 26.37 -8.29 -24.46
CA ASN A 374 25.22 -8.20 -25.37
C ASN A 374 24.36 -9.47 -25.25
N GLN A 375 23.04 -9.32 -25.25
CA GLN A 375 22.07 -10.41 -25.35
C GLN A 375 22.22 -11.51 -24.28
N CYS A 376 22.65 -11.16 -23.06
CA CYS A 376 22.82 -12.13 -21.95
C CYS A 376 21.70 -12.10 -20.92
N VAL A 377 20.71 -11.21 -21.10
CA VAL A 377 19.60 -10.99 -20.16
C VAL A 377 18.28 -11.34 -20.86
N ASP A 378 17.36 -11.97 -20.14
CA ASP A 378 16.05 -12.35 -20.65
C ASP A 378 15.00 -11.29 -20.32
N ILE A 379 15.10 -10.72 -19.11
CA ILE A 379 14.07 -9.84 -18.56
C ILE A 379 14.71 -8.61 -17.89
N ILE A 380 14.13 -7.44 -18.14
CA ILE A 380 14.39 -6.22 -17.36
C ILE A 380 13.14 -5.92 -16.53
N VAL A 381 13.30 -5.72 -15.21
CA VAL A 381 12.24 -5.20 -14.35
C VAL A 381 12.80 -4.05 -13.53
N SER A 382 12.28 -2.85 -13.68
CA SER A 382 12.88 -1.68 -13.01
C SER A 382 11.88 -0.58 -12.70
N ASP A 383 12.10 0.10 -11.56
CA ASP A 383 11.43 1.34 -11.16
C ASP A 383 12.29 2.53 -11.58
N LEU A 384 11.86 3.24 -12.62
CA LEU A 384 12.60 4.37 -13.17
C LEU A 384 12.39 5.64 -12.31
N PRO A 385 13.39 6.54 -12.18
CA PRO A 385 13.26 7.74 -11.37
C PRO A 385 12.08 8.62 -11.81
N PHE A 386 11.27 9.07 -10.87
CA PHE A 386 10.04 9.84 -11.16
C PHE A 386 10.28 11.33 -11.43
N GLY A 387 11.52 11.81 -11.21
CA GLY A 387 11.86 13.23 -11.39
C GLY A 387 11.23 14.18 -10.37
N LYS A 388 10.76 13.67 -9.22
CA LYS A 388 10.15 14.45 -8.13
C LYS A 388 11.02 14.50 -6.87
N ARG A 389 11.59 13.37 -6.46
CA ARG A 389 12.44 13.23 -5.27
C ARG A 389 13.88 12.86 -5.63
N ILE A 390 14.05 12.20 -6.76
CA ILE A 390 15.34 11.77 -7.32
C ILE A 390 15.35 12.20 -8.79
N GLY A 391 16.40 12.91 -9.23
CA GLY A 391 16.54 13.47 -10.56
C GLY A 391 15.59 14.63 -10.85
N SER A 392 15.61 15.14 -12.06
CA SER A 392 14.68 16.13 -12.60
C SER A 392 13.97 15.56 -13.83
N LYS A 393 12.86 16.17 -14.25
CA LYS A 393 12.19 15.78 -15.51
C LYS A 393 13.08 16.01 -16.74
N GLY A 394 14.02 16.97 -16.65
CA GLY A 394 15.02 17.20 -17.70
C GLY A 394 15.99 16.02 -17.81
N ASP A 395 16.53 15.60 -16.67
CA ASP A 395 17.47 14.49 -16.58
C ASP A 395 16.83 13.16 -16.98
N ASN A 396 15.57 12.94 -16.62
CA ASN A 396 14.82 11.73 -16.99
C ASN A 396 14.72 11.52 -18.51
N ARG A 397 14.68 12.60 -19.31
CA ARG A 397 14.62 12.48 -20.77
C ARG A 397 15.87 11.84 -21.34
N VAL A 398 17.02 12.19 -20.78
CA VAL A 398 18.33 11.65 -21.21
C VAL A 398 18.54 10.27 -20.60
N LEU A 399 18.29 10.13 -19.31
CA LEU A 399 18.45 8.86 -18.60
C LEU A 399 17.59 7.76 -19.22
N TYR A 400 16.30 7.99 -19.43
CA TYR A 400 15.40 6.98 -20.00
C TYR A 400 15.82 6.57 -21.41
N TYR A 401 16.27 7.53 -22.24
CA TYR A 401 16.74 7.20 -23.56
C TYR A 401 17.98 6.29 -23.52
N ASN A 402 19.00 6.71 -22.77
CA ASN A 402 20.25 5.97 -22.66
C ASN A 402 20.05 4.59 -22.02
N SER A 403 19.23 4.54 -20.94
CA SER A 403 18.93 3.27 -20.27
C SER A 403 18.16 2.32 -21.20
N LEU A 404 17.16 2.80 -21.97
CA LEU A 404 16.40 1.96 -22.92
C LEU A 404 17.30 1.41 -24.03
N LEU A 405 18.29 2.18 -24.49
CA LEU A 405 19.28 1.70 -25.46
C LEU A 405 20.17 0.61 -24.85
N GLU A 406 20.64 0.85 -23.65
CA GLU A 406 21.54 -0.07 -22.96
C GLU A 406 20.80 -1.36 -22.53
N MET A 407 19.58 -1.23 -22.05
CA MET A 407 18.68 -2.37 -21.81
C MET A 407 18.46 -3.18 -23.09
N ALA A 408 18.28 -2.51 -24.26
CA ALA A 408 18.11 -3.21 -25.53
C ALA A 408 19.39 -3.96 -25.98
N ARG A 409 20.58 -3.42 -25.65
CA ARG A 409 21.86 -4.08 -25.95
C ARG A 409 22.02 -5.39 -25.21
N ILE A 410 21.75 -5.38 -23.89
CA ILE A 410 21.96 -6.54 -23.02
C ILE A 410 20.84 -7.59 -23.12
N THR A 411 19.64 -7.20 -23.57
CA THR A 411 18.46 -8.08 -23.60
C THR A 411 18.45 -8.91 -24.90
N ARG A 412 18.12 -10.21 -24.78
CA ARG A 412 18.04 -11.16 -25.91
C ARG A 412 17.05 -10.67 -26.96
N THR A 413 17.47 -10.66 -28.20
CA THR A 413 16.63 -10.25 -29.33
C THR A 413 15.49 -11.24 -29.56
N GLY A 414 14.32 -10.73 -29.89
CA GLY A 414 13.15 -11.52 -30.26
C GLY A 414 12.38 -12.14 -29.07
N THR A 415 13.06 -12.49 -27.98
CA THR A 415 12.45 -13.17 -26.83
C THR A 415 12.46 -12.35 -25.54
N GLY A 416 13.39 -11.41 -25.44
CA GLY A 416 13.56 -10.61 -24.24
C GLY A 416 12.41 -9.61 -24.02
N ARG A 417 12.21 -9.21 -22.78
CA ARG A 417 11.12 -8.31 -22.38
C ARG A 417 11.51 -7.38 -21.25
N ALA A 418 10.76 -6.28 -21.10
CA ALA A 418 10.99 -5.33 -20.04
C ALA A 418 9.67 -4.89 -19.39
N VAL A 419 9.64 -4.79 -18.07
CA VAL A 419 8.54 -4.25 -17.26
C VAL A 419 9.08 -3.04 -16.48
N LEU A 420 8.66 -1.86 -16.90
CA LEU A 420 9.23 -0.60 -16.44
C LEU A 420 8.15 0.27 -15.79
N LEU A 421 8.37 0.70 -14.55
CA LEU A 421 7.47 1.59 -13.83
C LEU A 421 8.00 3.02 -13.86
N THR A 422 7.12 3.98 -14.12
CA THR A 422 7.44 5.40 -13.96
C THR A 422 6.20 6.26 -13.77
N HIS A 423 6.38 7.40 -13.08
CA HIS A 423 5.41 8.49 -13.02
C HIS A 423 5.59 9.48 -14.20
N ASP A 424 6.81 9.60 -14.76
CA ASP A 424 7.09 10.51 -15.88
C ASP A 424 6.67 9.89 -17.22
N ARG A 425 5.35 9.80 -17.38
CA ARG A 425 4.69 9.22 -18.56
C ARG A 425 5.14 9.87 -19.88
N ASN A 426 5.30 11.20 -19.85
CA ASN A 426 5.64 11.95 -21.06
C ASN A 426 7.06 11.66 -21.56
N SER A 427 8.03 11.61 -20.64
CA SER A 427 9.41 11.25 -20.99
C SER A 427 9.49 9.80 -21.48
N MET A 428 8.78 8.88 -20.81
CA MET A 428 8.77 7.47 -21.20
C MET A 428 8.17 7.26 -22.59
N MET A 429 7.00 7.80 -22.86
CA MET A 429 6.32 7.68 -24.17
C MET A 429 7.16 8.24 -25.32
N ARG A 430 7.84 9.40 -25.10
CA ARG A 430 8.75 9.97 -26.11
C ARG A 430 9.92 9.05 -26.38
N ASN A 431 10.51 8.46 -25.36
CA ASN A 431 11.69 7.63 -25.50
C ASN A 431 11.35 6.25 -26.06
N ILE A 432 10.23 5.63 -25.72
CA ILE A 432 9.74 4.42 -26.38
C ILE A 432 9.57 4.66 -27.90
N LYS A 433 8.98 5.81 -28.30
CA LYS A 433 8.86 6.16 -29.73
C LYS A 433 10.22 6.33 -30.42
N ARG A 434 11.24 6.82 -29.71
CA ARG A 434 12.60 6.97 -30.28
C ARG A 434 13.30 5.64 -30.48
N VAL A 435 13.04 4.66 -29.59
CA VAL A 435 13.68 3.33 -29.63
C VAL A 435 12.73 2.23 -30.18
N HIS A 436 11.67 2.60 -30.89
CA HIS A 436 10.62 1.70 -31.38
C HIS A 436 11.13 0.55 -32.26
N THR A 437 12.28 0.71 -32.88
CA THR A 437 12.94 -0.36 -33.68
C THR A 437 13.53 -1.44 -32.80
N LEU A 438 13.93 -1.11 -31.55
CA LEU A 438 14.52 -2.03 -30.59
C LEU A 438 13.49 -2.58 -29.57
N TRP A 439 12.49 -1.77 -29.22
CA TRP A 439 11.45 -2.12 -28.26
C TRP A 439 10.06 -1.90 -28.85
N LYS A 440 9.23 -2.94 -28.79
CA LYS A 440 7.80 -2.87 -29.13
C LYS A 440 6.98 -2.80 -27.84
N SER A 441 6.16 -1.78 -27.69
CA SER A 441 5.22 -1.71 -26.57
C SER A 441 4.12 -2.77 -26.73
N ALA A 442 3.97 -3.66 -25.75
CA ALA A 442 2.92 -4.66 -25.74
C ALA A 442 1.66 -4.10 -25.08
N THR A 443 1.81 -3.61 -23.84
CA THR A 443 0.71 -3.03 -23.07
C THR A 443 1.24 -2.05 -22.03
N SER A 444 0.31 -1.30 -21.40
CA SER A 444 0.64 -0.47 -20.26
C SER A 444 -0.51 -0.49 -19.25
N ARG A 445 -0.18 -0.45 -17.95
CA ARG A 445 -1.14 -0.41 -16.85
C ARG A 445 -0.93 0.84 -16.03
N THR A 446 -1.97 1.64 -15.85
CA THR A 446 -1.94 2.78 -14.91
C THR A 446 -2.23 2.29 -13.51
N ILE A 447 -1.35 2.62 -12.58
CA ILE A 447 -1.49 2.25 -11.17
C ILE A 447 -1.52 3.48 -10.27
N ASN A 448 -2.08 3.32 -9.07
CA ASN A 448 -2.08 4.37 -8.04
C ASN A 448 -1.17 3.97 -6.87
N ILE A 449 -0.13 4.75 -6.64
CA ILE A 449 0.82 4.54 -5.55
C ILE A 449 0.59 5.63 -4.48
N GLY A 450 -0.34 5.39 -3.55
CA GLY A 450 -0.60 6.34 -2.46
C GLY A 450 -0.99 7.74 -2.96
N GLY A 451 -1.90 7.81 -3.93
CA GLY A 451 -2.34 9.06 -4.55
C GLY A 451 -1.50 9.51 -5.75
N LEU A 452 -0.36 8.88 -6.01
CA LEU A 452 0.47 9.16 -7.17
C LEU A 452 0.12 8.23 -8.34
N SER A 453 -0.32 8.78 -9.46
CA SER A 453 -0.53 8.01 -10.69
C SER A 453 0.81 7.67 -11.35
N ALA A 454 1.08 6.40 -11.54
CA ALA A 454 2.24 5.87 -12.26
C ALA A 454 1.80 4.89 -13.35
N VAL A 455 2.70 4.53 -14.24
CA VAL A 455 2.40 3.61 -15.36
C VAL A 455 3.47 2.53 -15.43
N ILE A 456 3.02 1.28 -15.47
CA ILE A 456 3.85 0.12 -15.79
C ILE A 456 3.77 -0.09 -17.30
N TYR A 457 4.91 -0.10 -17.98
CA TYR A 457 5.05 -0.39 -19.41
C TYR A 457 5.62 -1.79 -19.57
N ILE A 458 4.97 -2.62 -20.39
CA ILE A 458 5.46 -3.93 -20.79
C ILE A 458 5.94 -3.81 -22.22
N LEU A 459 7.23 -4.06 -22.43
CA LEU A 459 7.91 -3.94 -23.71
C LEU A 459 8.50 -5.29 -24.12
N HIS A 460 8.44 -5.61 -25.42
CA HIS A 460 9.10 -6.77 -26.02
C HIS A 460 10.31 -6.33 -26.84
N ARG A 461 11.41 -7.02 -26.66
CA ARG A 461 12.62 -6.81 -27.46
C ARG A 461 12.37 -7.31 -28.89
N THR A 462 12.61 -6.46 -29.89
CA THR A 462 12.47 -6.85 -31.32
C THR A 462 13.63 -7.79 -31.72
N ALA A 463 13.50 -8.41 -32.90
CA ALA A 463 14.55 -9.24 -33.48
C ALA A 463 15.73 -8.42 -34.06
N LEU A 464 15.60 -7.08 -34.12
CA LEU A 464 16.67 -6.22 -34.61
C LEU A 464 17.88 -6.24 -33.69
N LEU A 465 19.05 -6.55 -34.24
CA LEU A 465 20.30 -6.48 -33.49
C LEU A 465 20.60 -5.06 -33.06
N PHE A 466 21.20 -4.92 -31.88
CA PHE A 466 21.66 -3.63 -31.39
C PHE A 466 22.91 -3.22 -32.17
N ASP A 467 22.84 -2.04 -32.84
CA ASP A 467 23.99 -1.40 -33.46
C ASP A 467 24.28 -0.08 -32.73
N PRO A 468 25.48 0.08 -32.14
CA PRO A 468 25.87 1.33 -31.47
C PRO A 468 25.93 2.54 -32.42
N ASN A 469 26.08 2.29 -33.71
CA ASN A 469 26.09 3.32 -34.77
C ASN A 469 24.72 3.65 -35.33
N LEU A 470 23.66 2.97 -34.85
CA LEU A 470 22.29 3.21 -35.31
C LEU A 470 21.94 4.68 -35.01
N LYS A 471 21.98 5.53 -36.04
CA LYS A 471 21.48 6.90 -35.99
C LYS A 471 19.96 6.89 -35.86
N ILE A 472 19.48 6.69 -34.64
CA ILE A 472 18.06 6.89 -34.32
C ILE A 472 17.81 8.37 -34.53
N ALA A 473 16.96 8.74 -35.50
CA ALA A 473 16.72 10.09 -35.97
C ALA A 473 16.58 11.09 -34.82
N SER A 474 17.64 11.81 -34.53
CA SER A 474 17.64 12.90 -33.55
C SER A 474 17.12 14.15 -34.26
N LYS A 475 15.86 14.50 -34.06
CA LYS A 475 15.45 15.89 -34.26
C LYS A 475 16.21 16.71 -33.22
N THR A 476 17.06 17.59 -33.71
CA THR A 476 17.88 18.54 -32.98
C THR A 476 17.19 19.10 -31.75
N HIS A 477 17.76 18.86 -30.57
CA HIS A 477 17.39 19.52 -29.33
C HIS A 477 18.43 20.57 -28.96
N LYS A 478 17.95 21.78 -28.60
CA LYS A 478 18.73 22.84 -27.99
C LYS A 478 19.63 22.26 -26.88
N LYS A 479 20.86 22.79 -26.78
CA LYS A 479 21.82 22.47 -25.72
C LYS A 479 21.15 22.33 -24.36
N PRO A 480 21.50 21.32 -23.55
CA PRO A 480 21.06 21.22 -22.16
C PRO A 480 21.51 22.48 -21.42
N SER A 481 20.65 23.04 -20.57
CA SER A 481 21.07 23.96 -19.51
C SER A 481 22.10 23.25 -18.63
N GLU A 482 23.12 23.97 -18.18
CA GLU A 482 24.22 23.45 -17.38
C GLU A 482 23.72 22.54 -16.25
N PRO A 483 24.36 21.39 -16.03
CA PRO A 483 23.90 20.45 -15.03
C PRO A 483 24.10 21.05 -13.64
N GLY A 484 23.04 21.12 -12.88
CA GLY A 484 23.12 21.35 -11.44
C GLY A 484 23.99 20.26 -10.81
N THR A 485 24.84 20.61 -9.89
CA THR A 485 25.99 19.98 -9.26
C THR A 485 25.81 18.57 -8.64
N MET A 486 25.02 17.68 -9.21
CA MET A 486 24.77 16.33 -8.68
C MET A 486 25.19 15.17 -9.59
N TRP A 487 25.76 15.46 -10.74
CA TRP A 487 26.37 14.47 -11.64
C TRP A 487 27.75 14.95 -12.04
N PRO A 488 28.85 14.35 -11.49
CA PRO A 488 30.20 14.70 -11.91
C PRO A 488 30.41 14.38 -13.39
N GLU A 489 31.34 15.05 -14.01
CA GLU A 489 31.79 15.14 -15.40
C GLU A 489 31.94 13.83 -16.23
N TYR A 490 31.33 12.74 -15.80
CA TYR A 490 31.41 11.41 -16.42
C TYR A 490 30.76 11.29 -17.81
N LEU A 491 29.99 12.29 -18.26
CA LEU A 491 29.30 12.24 -19.55
C LEU A 491 30.07 12.87 -20.72
N ALA A 492 31.22 13.50 -20.47
CA ALA A 492 31.97 14.25 -21.52
C ALA A 492 33.07 13.46 -22.23
N ALA A 493 33.51 12.32 -21.71
CA ALA A 493 34.62 11.57 -22.31
C ALA A 493 34.23 10.10 -22.54
N ARG A 494 33.75 9.78 -23.72
CA ARG A 494 33.69 8.38 -24.24
C ARG A 494 35.03 8.08 -24.95
N PRO A 495 35.93 7.28 -24.41
CA PRO A 495 36.96 6.67 -25.23
C PRO A 495 36.33 5.62 -26.17
N PRO A 496 36.88 5.43 -27.40
CA PRO A 496 36.37 4.40 -28.31
C PRO A 496 36.54 3.02 -27.69
N LEU A 497 35.56 2.18 -27.83
CA LEU A 497 35.64 0.76 -27.48
C LEU A 497 36.70 0.12 -28.36
N SER A 498 37.82 -0.33 -27.77
CA SER A 498 38.75 -1.23 -28.43
C SER A 498 38.06 -2.57 -28.69
N THR A 499 38.16 -3.05 -29.90
CA THR A 499 37.69 -4.30 -30.48
C THR A 499 37.91 -5.54 -29.62
#